data_14c7e6c073c9742dc36faedc4e22ae31
#
_entry.id   14c7e6c073c9742dc36faedc4e22ae31
#
_cell.length_a   1.000
_cell.length_b   1.000
_cell.length_c   1.000
_cell.angle_alpha   90.00
_cell.angle_beta   90.00
_cell.angle_gamma   90.00
#
_symmetry.space_group_name_H-M   'P 1'
#
loop_
_entity.id
_entity.type
_entity.pdbx_description
1 polymer ?
#
loop_
_entity_poly.entity_id
_entity_poly.type
_entity_poly.pdbx_seq_one_letter_code
_entity_poly.pdbx_strand_id
1 'polypeptide(L)'
;MTNRRFTGTRTLYQDDFDKFANAHVYIIGIGGVGSWATEALARTGVGELTLIDMDVLVESNVNRQLPALTDTFGESKIGEMTKRVVGINPNIKINAIDDFITPDNIDKLLPSIDAIKEYKAKKRPLIILDCVDDMNAKLVIALYCRFNKVKLIISGGAGGKIDPLQIKVSDLKDVYQDPLLAKLRQNLRDKNINKSLKEKFGMKCVYSSEPLKLANECQSGLNCGGYGSAVTVTASVGMIMASECLKMIGNF
;
A
#
# COMPACT_ATOMS: atom_id res chain seq x y z
N MET A 1 6.79 -18.64 -27.15
CA MET A 1 5.70 -19.27 -26.38
C MET A 1 4.81 -18.16 -25.82
N THR A 2 3.52 -18.16 -26.14
CA THR A 2 2.56 -17.20 -25.60
C THR A 2 2.46 -17.41 -24.08
N ASN A 3 2.76 -16.37 -23.30
CA ASN A 3 2.64 -16.43 -21.85
C ASN A 3 1.15 -16.55 -21.45
N ARG A 4 0.68 -17.77 -21.17
CA ARG A 4 -0.73 -18.04 -20.82
C ARG A 4 -1.14 -17.52 -19.45
N ARG A 5 -0.17 -17.10 -18.59
CA ARG A 5 -0.43 -16.69 -17.19
C ARG A 5 -1.44 -15.56 -17.09
N PHE A 6 -1.40 -14.61 -18.02
CA PHE A 6 -2.22 -13.40 -17.98
C PHE A 6 -3.28 -13.33 -19.08
N THR A 7 -3.60 -14.45 -19.75
CA THR A 7 -4.60 -14.44 -20.84
C THR A 7 -5.95 -13.90 -20.37
N GLY A 8 -6.46 -14.38 -19.23
CA GLY A 8 -7.73 -13.88 -18.67
C GLY A 8 -7.69 -12.40 -18.31
N THR A 9 -6.60 -11.94 -17.69
CA THR A 9 -6.40 -10.52 -17.35
C THR A 9 -6.34 -9.66 -18.62
N ARG A 10 -5.59 -10.09 -19.62
CA ARG A 10 -5.50 -9.40 -20.91
C ARG A 10 -6.86 -9.32 -21.62
N THR A 11 -7.64 -10.41 -21.61
CA THR A 11 -8.97 -10.43 -22.19
C THR A 11 -9.90 -9.45 -21.48
N LEU A 12 -9.81 -9.35 -20.16
CA LEU A 12 -10.66 -8.46 -19.36
C LEU A 12 -10.29 -6.99 -19.52
N TYR A 13 -9.00 -6.66 -19.44
CA TYR A 13 -8.52 -5.27 -19.43
C TYR A 13 -8.10 -4.74 -20.82
N GLN A 14 -8.03 -5.60 -21.84
CA GLN A 14 -7.73 -5.23 -23.23
C GLN A 14 -6.45 -4.34 -23.33
N ASP A 15 -6.58 -3.16 -23.90
CA ASP A 15 -5.47 -2.22 -24.13
C ASP A 15 -4.84 -1.71 -22.81
N ASP A 16 -5.56 -1.72 -21.71
CA ASP A 16 -5.03 -1.31 -20.41
C ASP A 16 -4.03 -2.30 -19.84
N PHE A 17 -4.06 -3.58 -20.28
CA PHE A 17 -3.09 -4.57 -19.84
C PHE A 17 -1.65 -4.17 -20.18
N ASP A 18 -1.41 -3.59 -21.34
CA ASP A 18 -0.06 -3.15 -21.72
C ASP A 18 0.42 -1.96 -20.91
N LYS A 19 -0.51 -1.12 -20.41
CA LYS A 19 -0.19 -0.08 -19.43
C LYS A 19 0.23 -0.67 -18.09
N PHE A 20 -0.44 -1.76 -17.63
CA PHE A 20 -0.04 -2.48 -16.41
C PHE A 20 1.35 -3.08 -16.54
N ALA A 21 1.63 -3.76 -17.67
CA ALA A 21 2.93 -4.34 -17.95
C ALA A 21 4.07 -3.30 -18.03
N ASN A 22 3.74 -2.04 -18.35
CA ASN A 22 4.70 -0.93 -18.36
C ASN A 22 4.79 -0.17 -17.03
N ALA A 23 3.86 -0.38 -16.09
CA ALA A 23 3.80 0.39 -14.85
C ALA A 23 4.88 -0.02 -13.85
N HIS A 24 5.28 0.95 -13.01
CA HIS A 24 6.07 0.72 -11.81
C HIS A 24 5.25 1.13 -10.58
N VAL A 25 5.11 0.21 -9.64
CA VAL A 25 4.39 0.45 -8.39
C VAL A 25 5.31 0.22 -7.19
N TYR A 26 5.40 1.21 -6.32
CA TYR A 26 6.05 1.10 -5.02
C TYR A 26 5.01 0.67 -3.99
N ILE A 27 5.33 -0.33 -3.18
CA ILE A 27 4.52 -0.77 -2.05
C ILE A 27 5.37 -0.59 -0.78
N ILE A 28 4.96 0.30 0.08
CA ILE A 28 5.67 0.64 1.32
C ILE A 28 4.88 0.05 2.49
N GLY A 29 5.53 -0.86 3.24
CA GLY A 29 4.90 -1.68 4.26
C GLY A 29 4.31 -2.97 3.68
N ILE A 30 4.97 -4.11 3.92
CA ILE A 30 4.59 -5.45 3.43
C ILE A 30 3.93 -6.25 4.58
N GLY A 31 3.06 -5.59 5.30
CA GLY A 31 2.26 -6.17 6.37
C GLY A 31 0.93 -6.77 5.89
N GLY A 32 -0.09 -6.69 6.76
CA GLY A 32 -1.42 -7.26 6.51
C GLY A 32 -2.19 -6.65 5.33
N VAL A 33 -1.84 -5.45 4.88
CA VAL A 33 -2.44 -4.79 3.72
C VAL A 33 -1.52 -4.90 2.50
N GLY A 34 -0.25 -4.50 2.65
CA GLY A 34 0.68 -4.42 1.53
C GLY A 34 1.02 -5.77 0.90
N SER A 35 1.09 -6.86 1.68
CA SER A 35 1.33 -8.21 1.13
C SER A 35 0.21 -8.65 0.17
N TRP A 36 -1.04 -8.37 0.49
CA TRP A 36 -2.19 -8.67 -0.39
C TRP A 36 -2.27 -7.75 -1.59
N ALA A 37 -1.93 -6.45 -1.44
CA ALA A 37 -1.83 -5.54 -2.57
C ALA A 37 -0.73 -5.98 -3.55
N THR A 38 0.43 -6.40 -3.03
CA THR A 38 1.55 -6.95 -3.82
C THR A 38 1.12 -8.19 -4.60
N GLU A 39 0.45 -9.14 -3.96
CA GLU A 39 -0.09 -10.35 -4.59
C GLU A 39 -1.03 -10.01 -5.75
N ALA A 40 -1.98 -9.11 -5.51
CA ALA A 40 -2.97 -8.71 -6.50
C ALA A 40 -2.33 -8.05 -7.74
N LEU A 41 -1.37 -7.15 -7.54
CA LEU A 41 -0.66 -6.47 -8.63
C LEU A 41 0.20 -7.44 -9.43
N ALA A 42 0.92 -8.36 -8.77
CA ALA A 42 1.71 -9.40 -9.43
C ALA A 42 0.83 -10.30 -10.30
N ARG A 43 -0.35 -10.72 -9.79
CA ARG A 43 -1.32 -11.55 -10.52
C ARG A 43 -2.03 -10.82 -11.65
N THR A 44 -2.04 -9.50 -11.64
CA THR A 44 -2.60 -8.69 -12.72
C THR A 44 -1.61 -8.41 -13.84
N GLY A 45 -0.31 -8.71 -13.62
CA GLY A 45 0.72 -8.54 -14.64
C GLY A 45 1.37 -7.15 -14.65
N VAL A 46 1.38 -6.45 -13.52
CA VAL A 46 2.18 -5.23 -13.35
C VAL A 46 3.65 -5.55 -13.62
N GLY A 47 4.33 -4.71 -14.40
CA GLY A 47 5.65 -5.01 -14.92
C GLY A 47 6.81 -4.76 -13.96
N GLU A 48 6.66 -3.82 -13.03
CA GLU A 48 7.69 -3.52 -12.03
C GLU A 48 7.08 -3.23 -10.66
N LEU A 49 7.62 -3.86 -9.61
CA LEU A 49 7.29 -3.60 -8.21
C LEU A 49 8.56 -3.26 -7.44
N THR A 50 8.46 -2.26 -6.56
CA THR A 50 9.44 -2.00 -5.51
C THR A 50 8.77 -2.21 -4.17
N LEU A 51 9.30 -3.14 -3.36
CA LEU A 51 8.82 -3.45 -2.02
C LEU A 51 9.77 -2.84 -0.99
N ILE A 52 9.21 -2.11 -0.02
CA ILE A 52 9.99 -1.48 1.05
C ILE A 52 9.41 -1.94 2.39
N ASP A 53 10.18 -2.69 3.16
CA ASP A 53 9.87 -3.17 4.52
C ASP A 53 11.15 -3.76 5.11
N MET A 54 11.40 -3.58 6.41
CA MET A 54 12.58 -4.14 7.07
C MET A 54 12.25 -5.22 8.11
N ASP A 55 10.97 -5.52 8.28
CA ASP A 55 10.56 -6.48 9.31
C ASP A 55 10.78 -7.93 8.86
N VAL A 56 10.89 -8.80 9.86
CA VAL A 56 10.82 -10.24 9.70
C VAL A 56 9.42 -10.76 9.98
N LEU A 57 9.13 -11.95 9.48
CA LEU A 57 7.89 -12.67 9.75
C LEU A 57 7.92 -13.29 11.14
N VAL A 58 6.84 -13.10 11.90
CA VAL A 58 6.66 -13.68 13.22
C VAL A 58 5.30 -14.38 13.33
N GLU A 59 5.17 -15.30 14.28
CA GLU A 59 3.96 -16.10 14.47
C GLU A 59 2.69 -15.25 14.58
N SER A 60 2.75 -14.10 15.27
CA SER A 60 1.60 -13.19 15.41
C SER A 60 1.17 -12.51 14.10
N ASN A 61 1.89 -12.70 13.01
CA ASN A 61 1.54 -12.19 11.69
C ASN A 61 0.61 -13.14 10.90
N VAL A 62 0.54 -14.43 11.28
CA VAL A 62 -0.20 -15.49 10.57
C VAL A 62 -1.65 -15.12 10.31
N ASN A 63 -2.27 -14.41 11.25
CA ASN A 63 -3.69 -14.07 11.17
C ASN A 63 -4.06 -13.06 10.08
N ARG A 64 -3.03 -12.42 9.40
CA ARG A 64 -3.31 -11.37 8.43
C ARG A 64 -2.28 -11.15 7.32
N GLN A 65 -1.02 -11.55 7.50
CA GLN A 65 0.05 -11.33 6.51
C GLN A 65 0.21 -12.55 5.62
N LEU A 66 0.12 -12.35 4.31
CA LEU A 66 0.14 -13.41 3.31
C LEU A 66 1.38 -14.33 3.38
N PRO A 67 2.63 -13.81 3.55
CA PRO A 67 3.82 -14.65 3.58
C PRO A 67 4.08 -15.32 4.94
N ALA A 68 3.29 -15.01 5.99
CA ALA A 68 3.51 -15.55 7.33
C ALA A 68 2.98 -16.98 7.44
N LEU A 69 3.86 -17.94 7.36
CA LEU A 69 3.62 -19.38 7.48
C LEU A 69 4.61 -19.95 8.51
N THR A 70 4.34 -21.14 9.03
CA THR A 70 5.18 -21.77 10.07
C THR A 70 6.66 -21.88 9.66
N ASP A 71 6.91 -22.18 8.41
CA ASP A 71 8.25 -22.38 7.83
C ASP A 71 8.93 -21.09 7.37
N THR A 72 8.23 -19.94 7.47
CA THR A 72 8.79 -18.63 7.09
C THR A 72 9.06 -17.70 8.28
N PHE A 73 8.81 -18.15 9.52
CA PHE A 73 9.10 -17.32 10.69
C PHE A 73 10.61 -17.03 10.82
N GLY A 74 10.93 -15.77 11.07
CA GLY A 74 12.30 -15.26 11.10
C GLY A 74 12.82 -14.77 9.75
N GLU A 75 12.17 -15.14 8.65
CA GLU A 75 12.55 -14.68 7.32
C GLU A 75 12.08 -13.24 7.04
N SER A 76 12.79 -12.55 6.15
CA SER A 76 12.44 -11.18 5.73
C SER A 76 11.10 -11.15 4.99
N LYS A 77 10.20 -10.23 5.36
CA LYS A 77 8.90 -10.05 4.68
C LYS A 77 9.06 -9.79 3.20
N ILE A 78 9.97 -8.88 2.81
CA ILE A 78 10.22 -8.57 1.40
C ILE A 78 10.89 -9.73 0.67
N GLY A 79 11.74 -10.51 1.36
CA GLY A 79 12.38 -11.69 0.80
C GLY A 79 11.36 -12.74 0.38
N GLU A 80 10.45 -13.10 1.30
CA GLU A 80 9.40 -14.10 1.03
C GLU A 80 8.38 -13.60 0.00
N MET A 81 7.99 -12.33 0.06
CA MET A 81 7.12 -11.75 -0.97
C MET A 81 7.79 -11.69 -2.34
N THR A 82 9.09 -11.44 -2.42
CA THR A 82 9.84 -11.47 -3.68
C THR A 82 9.83 -12.86 -4.31
N LYS A 83 10.13 -13.92 -3.53
CA LYS A 83 10.04 -15.31 -4.00
C LYS A 83 8.65 -15.62 -4.56
N ARG A 84 7.61 -15.20 -3.84
CA ARG A 84 6.21 -15.40 -4.23
C ARG A 84 5.86 -14.65 -5.52
N VAL A 85 6.22 -13.38 -5.62
CA VAL A 85 5.97 -12.53 -6.81
C VAL A 85 6.65 -13.10 -8.05
N VAL A 86 7.91 -13.53 -7.95
CA VAL A 86 8.64 -14.19 -9.05
C VAL A 86 7.97 -15.51 -9.45
N GLY A 87 7.46 -16.29 -8.48
CA GLY A 87 6.68 -17.50 -8.76
C GLY A 87 5.38 -17.22 -9.55
N ILE A 88 4.73 -16.08 -9.31
CA ILE A 88 3.52 -15.64 -10.03
C ILE A 88 3.89 -15.12 -11.43
N ASN A 89 4.84 -14.20 -11.50
CA ASN A 89 5.28 -13.53 -12.72
C ASN A 89 6.81 -13.57 -12.85
N PRO A 90 7.40 -14.58 -13.50
CA PRO A 90 8.86 -14.69 -13.63
C PRO A 90 9.53 -13.55 -14.41
N ASN A 91 8.73 -12.78 -15.17
CA ASN A 91 9.23 -11.67 -15.99
C ASN A 91 9.09 -10.30 -15.31
N ILE A 92 8.57 -10.26 -14.08
CA ILE A 92 8.42 -9.01 -13.34
C ILE A 92 9.80 -8.47 -12.96
N LYS A 93 9.98 -7.17 -13.07
CA LYS A 93 11.09 -6.50 -12.43
C LYS A 93 10.70 -6.23 -10.97
N ILE A 94 11.47 -6.78 -10.03
CA ILE A 94 11.21 -6.59 -8.61
C ILE A 94 12.45 -6.04 -7.91
N ASN A 95 12.25 -4.98 -7.13
CA ASN A 95 13.26 -4.37 -6.29
C ASN A 95 12.80 -4.54 -4.83
N ALA A 96 13.62 -5.20 -4.03
CA ALA A 96 13.37 -5.39 -2.61
C ALA A 96 14.32 -4.48 -1.82
N ILE A 97 13.79 -3.58 -1.00
CA ILE A 97 14.54 -2.62 -0.20
C ILE A 97 14.29 -2.93 1.27
N ASP A 98 15.31 -3.44 1.94
CA ASP A 98 15.30 -3.80 3.35
C ASP A 98 15.59 -2.55 4.19
N ASP A 99 14.59 -1.70 4.31
CA ASP A 99 14.66 -0.44 5.07
C ASP A 99 13.24 0.04 5.40
N PHE A 100 13.12 1.04 6.26
CA PHE A 100 11.86 1.73 6.52
C PHE A 100 11.99 3.22 6.19
N ILE A 101 10.87 3.84 5.81
CA ILE A 101 10.86 5.25 5.40
C ILE A 101 10.99 6.17 6.61
N THR A 102 11.95 7.10 6.52
CA THR A 102 12.16 8.19 7.47
C THR A 102 12.32 9.52 6.71
N PRO A 103 12.27 10.68 7.41
CA PRO A 103 12.62 11.96 6.79
C PRO A 103 14.04 12.00 6.20
N ASP A 104 14.97 11.24 6.76
CA ASP A 104 16.40 11.31 6.39
C ASP A 104 16.76 10.43 5.20
N ASN A 105 15.93 9.44 4.87
CA ASN A 105 16.23 8.47 3.82
C ASN A 105 15.22 8.45 2.66
N ILE A 106 14.09 9.13 2.75
CA ILE A 106 13.02 9.07 1.75
C ILE A 106 13.50 9.41 0.33
N ASP A 107 14.37 10.40 0.18
CA ASP A 107 14.90 10.81 -1.12
C ASP A 107 15.88 9.79 -1.73
N LYS A 108 16.38 8.83 -0.93
CA LYS A 108 17.22 7.72 -1.38
C LYS A 108 16.40 6.50 -1.76
N LEU A 109 15.28 6.28 -1.07
CA LEU A 109 14.44 5.09 -1.22
C LEU A 109 13.35 5.26 -2.28
N LEU A 110 12.89 6.50 -2.51
CA LEU A 110 11.89 6.83 -3.53
C LEU A 110 12.54 7.47 -4.76
N PRO A 111 11.84 7.49 -5.92
CA PRO A 111 12.40 7.99 -7.16
C PRO A 111 12.88 9.44 -7.07
N SER A 112 14.07 9.75 -7.56
CA SER A 112 14.56 11.12 -7.64
C SER A 112 13.67 12.00 -8.54
N ILE A 113 13.77 13.32 -8.41
CA ILE A 113 13.03 14.27 -9.25
C ILE A 113 13.28 13.99 -10.74
N ASP A 114 14.52 13.67 -11.10
CA ASP A 114 14.87 13.39 -12.51
C ASP A 114 14.30 12.06 -12.99
N ALA A 115 14.30 11.03 -12.14
CA ALA A 115 13.60 9.79 -12.44
C ALA A 115 12.09 10.02 -12.64
N ILE A 116 11.44 10.84 -11.80
CA ILE A 116 10.02 11.19 -11.96
C ILE A 116 9.76 11.92 -13.29
N LYS A 117 10.64 12.83 -13.70
CA LYS A 117 10.55 13.51 -15.02
C LYS A 117 10.65 12.48 -16.15
N GLU A 118 11.56 11.51 -16.03
CA GLU A 118 11.72 10.43 -17.02
C GLU A 118 10.47 9.55 -17.12
N TYR A 119 9.86 9.14 -15.99
CA TYR A 119 8.58 8.42 -15.98
C TYR A 119 7.49 9.20 -16.73
N LYS A 120 7.39 10.51 -16.48
CA LYS A 120 6.42 11.38 -17.15
C LYS A 120 6.70 11.52 -18.64
N ALA A 121 7.95 11.73 -19.04
CA ALA A 121 8.36 11.86 -20.44
C ALA A 121 8.08 10.58 -21.24
N LYS A 122 8.32 9.42 -20.63
CA LYS A 122 8.03 8.10 -21.24
C LYS A 122 6.56 7.68 -21.11
N LYS A 123 5.70 8.49 -20.51
CA LYS A 123 4.29 8.14 -20.18
C LYS A 123 4.20 6.80 -19.43
N ARG A 124 5.21 6.49 -18.64
CA ARG A 124 5.28 5.29 -17.81
C ARG A 124 4.58 5.54 -16.48
N PRO A 125 3.51 4.78 -16.13
CA PRO A 125 2.82 4.98 -14.86
C PRO A 125 3.74 4.70 -13.67
N LEU A 126 3.77 5.65 -12.73
CA LEU A 126 4.46 5.53 -11.44
C LEU A 126 3.45 5.80 -10.33
N ILE A 127 3.25 4.84 -9.43
CA ILE A 127 2.30 4.94 -8.32
C ILE A 127 2.95 4.43 -7.04
N ILE A 128 2.64 5.08 -5.93
CA ILE A 128 3.06 4.66 -4.59
C ILE A 128 1.83 4.21 -3.81
N LEU A 129 1.92 3.02 -3.20
CA LEU A 129 0.97 2.50 -2.23
C LEU A 129 1.60 2.62 -0.83
N ASP A 130 1.00 3.44 0.01
CA ASP A 130 1.36 3.58 1.41
C ASP A 130 0.52 2.63 2.26
N CYS A 131 1.13 1.53 2.68
CA CYS A 131 0.54 0.49 3.53
C CYS A 131 1.15 0.47 4.95
N VAL A 132 1.90 1.51 5.34
CA VAL A 132 2.49 1.61 6.68
C VAL A 132 1.45 2.04 7.71
N ASP A 133 1.67 1.71 8.98
CA ASP A 133 0.88 2.15 10.13
C ASP A 133 1.62 3.19 11.01
N ASP A 134 2.91 3.41 10.78
CA ASP A 134 3.66 4.49 11.42
C ASP A 134 3.26 5.86 10.86
N MET A 135 2.90 6.77 11.77
CA MET A 135 2.42 8.10 11.41
C MET A 135 3.50 8.99 10.80
N ASN A 136 4.74 8.86 11.25
CA ASN A 136 5.84 9.71 10.77
C ASN A 136 6.20 9.31 9.34
N ALA A 137 6.36 8.02 9.07
CA ALA A 137 6.58 7.50 7.73
C ALA A 137 5.43 7.88 6.78
N LYS A 138 4.18 7.69 7.22
CA LYS A 138 2.98 8.05 6.44
C LYS A 138 2.94 9.55 6.07
N LEU A 139 3.28 10.42 7.02
CA LEU A 139 3.35 11.88 6.77
C LEU A 139 4.45 12.22 5.76
N VAL A 140 5.63 11.62 5.91
CA VAL A 140 6.77 11.86 5.02
C VAL A 140 6.47 11.40 3.59
N ILE A 141 5.87 10.21 3.43
CA ILE A 141 5.42 9.68 2.13
C ILE A 141 4.39 10.62 1.49
N ALA A 142 3.38 11.07 2.26
CA ALA A 142 2.35 11.96 1.76
C ALA A 142 2.92 13.31 1.28
N LEU A 143 3.85 13.89 2.04
CA LEU A 143 4.54 15.13 1.67
C LEU A 143 5.40 14.94 0.41
N TYR A 144 6.22 13.88 0.37
CA TYR A 144 7.03 13.56 -0.81
C TYR A 144 6.17 13.44 -2.08
N CYS A 145 5.10 12.66 -2.03
CA CYS A 145 4.20 12.48 -3.18
C CYS A 145 3.51 13.77 -3.59
N ARG A 146 3.09 14.59 -2.62
CA ARG A 146 2.46 15.89 -2.87
C ARG A 146 3.39 16.86 -3.59
N PHE A 147 4.61 17.04 -3.08
CA PHE A 147 5.57 17.98 -3.65
C PHE A 147 6.09 17.53 -5.02
N ASN A 148 6.31 16.23 -5.21
CA ASN A 148 6.82 15.69 -6.47
C ASN A 148 5.71 15.32 -7.48
N LYS A 149 4.43 15.55 -7.13
CA LYS A 149 3.27 15.22 -7.97
C LYS A 149 3.27 13.75 -8.43
N VAL A 150 3.60 12.84 -7.50
CA VAL A 150 3.51 11.40 -7.68
C VAL A 150 2.14 10.92 -7.21
N LYS A 151 1.52 10.00 -7.95
CA LYS A 151 0.23 9.41 -7.57
C LYS A 151 0.40 8.55 -6.32
N LEU A 152 -0.47 8.74 -5.33
CA LEU A 152 -0.43 8.09 -4.04
C LEU A 152 -1.79 7.49 -3.68
N ILE A 153 -1.78 6.25 -3.18
CA ILE A 153 -2.93 5.61 -2.52
C ILE A 153 -2.50 5.25 -1.11
N ILE A 154 -3.30 5.62 -0.13
CA ILE A 154 -2.98 5.48 1.30
C ILE A 154 -3.96 4.49 1.93
N SER A 155 -3.44 3.51 2.68
CA SER A 155 -4.30 2.69 3.54
C SER A 155 -4.63 3.41 4.85
N GLY A 156 -5.85 3.26 5.31
CA GLY A 156 -6.24 3.54 6.68
C GLY A 156 -5.81 2.44 7.64
N GLY A 157 -6.15 2.59 8.91
CA GLY A 157 -5.96 1.58 9.93
C GLY A 157 -6.92 0.40 9.72
N ALA A 158 -6.37 -0.80 9.50
CA ALA A 158 -7.15 -2.02 9.31
C ALA A 158 -7.34 -2.84 10.60
N GLY A 159 -6.67 -2.46 11.69
CA GLY A 159 -6.86 -3.08 13.02
C GLY A 159 -8.16 -2.65 13.69
N GLY A 160 -8.71 -3.52 14.56
CA GLY A 160 -9.96 -3.25 15.28
C GLY A 160 -11.22 -3.21 14.40
N LYS A 161 -11.16 -3.79 13.21
CA LYS A 161 -12.24 -3.84 12.21
C LYS A 161 -12.53 -5.30 11.86
N ILE A 162 -13.79 -5.64 11.58
CA ILE A 162 -14.21 -7.01 11.28
C ILE A 162 -15.09 -7.13 10.03
N ASP A 163 -15.72 -6.04 9.59
CA ASP A 163 -16.64 -6.04 8.45
C ASP A 163 -15.97 -5.47 7.18
N PRO A 164 -15.58 -6.32 6.22
CA PRO A 164 -14.97 -5.86 4.97
C PRO A 164 -15.94 -5.05 4.08
N LEU A 165 -17.26 -5.16 4.29
CA LEU A 165 -18.24 -4.39 3.52
C LEU A 165 -18.27 -2.89 3.93
N GLN A 166 -17.64 -2.54 5.04
CA GLN A 166 -17.48 -1.15 5.49
C GLN A 166 -16.26 -0.46 4.86
N ILE A 167 -15.51 -1.13 3.99
CA ILE A 167 -14.36 -0.53 3.32
C ILE A 167 -14.84 0.49 2.29
N LYS A 168 -14.22 1.66 2.30
CA LYS A 168 -14.52 2.79 1.43
C LYS A 168 -13.26 3.34 0.76
N VAL A 169 -13.48 4.01 -0.36
CA VAL A 169 -12.47 4.77 -1.09
C VAL A 169 -12.90 6.23 -1.14
N SER A 170 -12.08 7.14 -0.65
CA SER A 170 -12.36 8.57 -0.73
C SER A 170 -11.07 9.41 -0.76
N ASP A 171 -11.21 10.72 -0.99
CA ASP A 171 -10.14 11.67 -0.69
C ASP A 171 -9.90 11.73 0.83
N LEU A 172 -8.65 11.99 1.24
CA LEU A 172 -8.26 12.12 2.66
C LEU A 172 -9.15 13.13 3.43
N LYS A 173 -9.67 14.15 2.74
CA LYS A 173 -10.60 15.11 3.30
C LYS A 173 -11.86 14.46 3.86
N ASP A 174 -12.40 13.47 3.15
CA ASP A 174 -13.71 12.88 3.39
C ASP A 174 -13.65 11.60 4.25
N VAL A 175 -12.45 11.22 4.70
CA VAL A 175 -12.26 10.07 5.59
C VAL A 175 -12.88 10.32 6.96
N TYR A 176 -13.58 9.31 7.48
CA TYR A 176 -14.16 9.29 8.84
C TYR A 176 -13.99 7.92 9.50
N GLN A 177 -14.14 7.85 10.82
CA GLN A 177 -13.95 6.63 11.64
C GLN A 177 -12.57 5.95 11.48
N ASP A 178 -11.56 6.73 11.04
CA ASP A 178 -10.18 6.26 10.93
C ASP A 178 -9.23 7.23 11.65
N PRO A 179 -8.79 6.88 12.88
CA PRO A 179 -7.91 7.76 13.67
C PRO A 179 -6.56 8.02 13.01
N LEU A 180 -6.00 7.03 12.30
CA LEU A 180 -4.70 7.15 11.63
C LEU A 180 -4.77 8.22 10.52
N LEU A 181 -5.75 8.13 9.64
CA LEU A 181 -5.94 9.09 8.56
C LEU A 181 -6.43 10.46 9.06
N ALA A 182 -7.23 10.50 10.14
CA ALA A 182 -7.59 11.76 10.78
C ALA A 182 -6.34 12.50 11.30
N LYS A 183 -5.41 11.78 11.93
CA LYS A 183 -4.14 12.35 12.40
C LYS A 183 -3.24 12.81 11.24
N LEU A 184 -3.15 12.01 10.16
CA LEU A 184 -2.43 12.41 8.95
C LEU A 184 -2.98 13.72 8.37
N ARG A 185 -4.31 13.81 8.24
CA ARG A 185 -5.00 15.00 7.75
C ARG A 185 -4.68 16.23 8.60
N GLN A 186 -4.69 16.08 9.94
CA GLN A 186 -4.33 17.17 10.85
C GLN A 186 -2.87 17.58 10.67
N ASN A 187 -1.93 16.64 10.67
CA ASN A 187 -0.51 16.92 10.51
C ASN A 187 -0.20 17.64 9.18
N LEU A 188 -0.89 17.30 8.09
CA LEU A 188 -0.75 17.98 6.81
C LEU A 188 -1.26 19.43 6.89
N ARG A 189 -2.39 19.69 7.56
CA ARG A 189 -2.91 21.04 7.79
C ARG A 189 -1.97 21.89 8.64
N ASP A 190 -1.38 21.32 9.68
CA ASP A 190 -0.40 22.00 10.54
C ASP A 190 0.85 22.44 9.75
N LYS A 191 1.17 21.70 8.68
CA LYS A 191 2.23 22.06 7.71
C LYS A 191 1.73 22.98 6.56
N ASN A 192 0.59 23.61 6.73
CA ASN A 192 -0.04 24.51 5.76
C ASN A 192 -0.48 23.84 4.43
N ILE A 193 -0.64 22.53 4.40
CA ILE A 193 -1.18 21.80 3.26
C ILE A 193 -2.72 21.75 3.39
N ASN A 194 -3.43 22.33 2.43
CA ASN A 194 -4.89 22.32 2.34
C ASN A 194 -5.57 22.77 3.65
N LYS A 195 -5.33 24.02 4.06
CA LYS A 195 -5.90 24.60 5.29
C LYS A 195 -7.42 24.69 5.28
N SER A 196 -8.02 24.87 4.11
CA SER A 196 -9.48 24.96 3.98
C SER A 196 -10.14 23.60 4.20
N LEU A 197 -11.20 23.57 5.01
CA LEU A 197 -12.00 22.36 5.23
C LEU A 197 -12.71 21.86 3.96
N LYS A 198 -12.88 22.73 2.95
CA LYS A 198 -13.55 22.42 1.68
C LYS A 198 -12.60 21.86 0.62
N GLU A 199 -11.30 22.07 0.78
CA GLU A 199 -10.30 21.72 -0.23
C GLU A 199 -9.91 20.23 -0.15
N LYS A 200 -9.89 19.55 -1.30
CA LYS A 200 -9.44 18.16 -1.40
C LYS A 200 -7.92 18.07 -1.30
N PHE A 201 -7.42 17.03 -0.66
CA PHE A 201 -5.98 16.75 -0.60
C PHE A 201 -5.43 16.18 -1.91
N GLY A 202 -6.29 15.59 -2.75
CA GLY A 202 -5.86 14.87 -3.95
C GLY A 202 -5.15 13.55 -3.59
N MET A 203 -5.35 13.06 -2.39
CA MET A 203 -4.81 11.82 -1.87
C MET A 203 -5.92 10.79 -1.70
N LYS A 204 -5.87 9.72 -2.48
CA LYS A 204 -6.85 8.64 -2.41
C LYS A 204 -6.57 7.75 -1.21
N CYS A 205 -7.58 7.51 -0.39
CA CYS A 205 -7.51 6.66 0.80
C CYS A 205 -8.43 5.45 0.64
N VAL A 206 -7.94 4.28 1.07
CA VAL A 206 -8.73 3.05 1.24
C VAL A 206 -8.78 2.73 2.72
N TYR A 207 -9.95 2.73 3.32
CA TYR A 207 -10.14 2.62 4.77
C TYR A 207 -11.47 2.00 5.13
N SER A 208 -11.61 1.48 6.36
CA SER A 208 -12.91 1.02 6.86
C SER A 208 -13.62 2.14 7.61
N SER A 209 -14.89 2.37 7.27
CA SER A 209 -15.78 3.29 7.99
C SER A 209 -16.40 2.67 9.25
N GLU A 210 -16.06 1.43 9.56
CA GLU A 210 -16.50 0.77 10.78
C GLU A 210 -15.90 1.49 12.02
N PRO A 211 -16.67 1.71 13.10
CA PRO A 211 -16.11 2.19 14.36
C PRO A 211 -15.03 1.24 14.89
N LEU A 212 -14.00 1.80 15.51
CA LEU A 212 -12.91 1.00 16.08
C LEU A 212 -13.41 0.15 17.24
N LYS A 213 -13.20 -1.15 17.18
CA LYS A 213 -13.46 -2.06 18.30
C LYS A 213 -12.22 -2.15 19.18
N LEU A 214 -12.35 -1.64 20.40
CA LEU A 214 -11.34 -1.78 21.44
C LEU A 214 -11.47 -3.19 22.06
N ALA A 215 -10.35 -3.85 22.35
CA ALA A 215 -10.36 -5.06 23.16
C ALA A 215 -10.85 -4.71 24.58
N ASN A 216 -11.76 -5.50 25.15
CA ASN A 216 -12.37 -5.24 26.46
C ASN A 216 -11.40 -5.32 27.65
N GLU A 217 -10.15 -5.75 27.45
CA GLU A 217 -9.12 -5.87 28.49
C GLU A 217 -7.78 -5.33 28.01
N CYS A 218 -7.56 -4.02 28.16
CA CYS A 218 -6.21 -3.50 28.33
C CYS A 218 -5.84 -3.63 29.82
N GLN A 219 -5.28 -4.77 30.24
CA GLN A 219 -4.52 -4.81 31.48
C GLN A 219 -3.28 -3.91 31.30
N SER A 220 -3.12 -2.98 32.23
CA SER A 220 -2.11 -1.95 32.30
C SER A 220 -0.70 -2.43 31.97
N GLY A 221 -0.16 -2.01 30.81
CA GLY A 221 1.23 -2.19 30.41
C GLY A 221 1.52 -1.37 29.14
N LEU A 222 2.72 -0.81 29.06
CA LEU A 222 3.20 0.07 27.98
C LEU A 222 3.21 -0.57 26.56
N ASN A 223 2.82 -1.84 26.44
CA ASN A 223 2.52 -2.56 25.19
C ASN A 223 1.09 -3.08 25.26
N CYS A 224 0.09 -2.19 25.30
CA CYS A 224 -1.28 -2.59 25.03
C CYS A 224 -1.29 -3.24 23.65
N GLY A 225 -1.46 -4.59 23.65
CA GLY A 225 -1.56 -5.41 22.46
C GLY A 225 -2.54 -4.75 21.50
N GLY A 226 -2.03 -4.42 20.34
CA GLY A 226 -2.75 -3.62 19.35
C GLY A 226 -4.13 -4.17 19.09
N TYR A 227 -4.98 -3.36 18.52
CA TYR A 227 -6.28 -3.77 18.02
C TYR A 227 -6.13 -5.09 17.27
N GLY A 228 -6.91 -6.11 17.59
CA GLY A 228 -6.92 -7.34 16.82
C GLY A 228 -7.12 -7.06 15.33
N SER A 229 -6.71 -7.97 14.48
CA SER A 229 -6.83 -7.81 13.03
C SER A 229 -7.54 -9.01 12.43
N ALA A 230 -8.43 -8.77 11.49
CA ALA A 230 -9.09 -9.78 10.69
C ALA A 230 -8.51 -9.77 9.27
N VAL A 231 -8.08 -10.95 8.78
CA VAL A 231 -7.58 -11.10 7.40
C VAL A 231 -8.61 -10.64 6.36
N THR A 232 -9.89 -10.88 6.62
CA THR A 232 -10.99 -10.45 5.74
C THR A 232 -11.01 -8.94 5.51
N VAL A 233 -10.59 -8.14 6.49
CA VAL A 233 -10.49 -6.69 6.36
C VAL A 233 -9.16 -6.30 5.75
N THR A 234 -8.04 -6.77 6.29
CA THR A 234 -6.71 -6.37 5.81
C THR A 234 -6.47 -6.78 4.36
N ALA A 235 -6.84 -8.02 3.99
CA ALA A 235 -6.73 -8.50 2.62
C ALA A 235 -7.64 -7.71 1.66
N SER A 236 -8.89 -7.42 2.07
CA SER A 236 -9.82 -6.64 1.25
C SER A 236 -9.33 -5.22 1.03
N VAL A 237 -8.76 -4.56 2.04
CA VAL A 237 -8.11 -3.24 1.87
C VAL A 237 -6.97 -3.34 0.85
N GLY A 238 -6.09 -4.35 0.97
CA GLY A 238 -5.00 -4.56 0.03
C GLY A 238 -5.48 -4.81 -1.41
N MET A 239 -6.50 -5.65 -1.59
CA MET A 239 -7.11 -5.91 -2.90
C MET A 239 -7.75 -4.66 -3.51
N ILE A 240 -8.45 -3.85 -2.70
CA ILE A 240 -9.06 -2.59 -3.17
C ILE A 240 -7.97 -1.57 -3.51
N MET A 241 -6.89 -1.46 -2.73
CA MET A 241 -5.75 -0.61 -3.07
C MET A 241 -5.14 -0.99 -4.42
N ALA A 242 -4.96 -2.29 -4.68
CA ALA A 242 -4.50 -2.77 -5.97
C ALA A 242 -5.49 -2.41 -7.09
N SER A 243 -6.78 -2.61 -6.89
CA SER A 243 -7.82 -2.21 -7.85
C SER A 243 -7.77 -0.71 -8.18
N GLU A 244 -7.68 0.15 -7.15
CA GLU A 244 -7.58 1.59 -7.34
C GLU A 244 -6.27 2.01 -8.02
N CYS A 245 -5.18 1.26 -7.77
CA CYS A 245 -3.91 1.43 -8.48
C CYS A 245 -4.08 1.13 -9.98
N LEU A 246 -4.70 0.00 -10.32
CA LEU A 246 -4.96 -0.38 -11.72
C LEU A 246 -5.85 0.64 -12.44
N LYS A 247 -6.89 1.16 -11.77
CA LYS A 247 -7.72 2.25 -12.30
C LYS A 247 -6.90 3.52 -12.58
N MET A 248 -5.95 3.85 -11.70
CA MET A 248 -5.07 5.00 -11.93
C MET A 248 -4.09 4.78 -13.09
N ILE A 249 -3.69 3.53 -13.36
CA ILE A 249 -2.82 3.18 -14.50
C ILE A 249 -3.62 3.21 -15.80
N GLY A 250 -4.77 2.54 -15.83
CA GLY A 250 -5.63 2.40 -17.02
C GLY A 250 -6.44 3.64 -17.35
N ASN A 251 -6.81 4.45 -16.34
CA ASN A 251 -7.76 5.58 -16.45
C ASN A 251 -9.23 5.13 -16.73
N PHE A 252 -9.70 4.01 -16.15
CA PHE A 252 -11.07 3.50 -16.22
C PHE A 252 -11.78 3.51 -14.86
#